data_5fd30e32b8983a3ec4843281c432885e
#
_entry.id   5fd30e32b8983a3ec4843281c432885e
#
_cell.length_a   1.000
_cell.length_b   1.000
_cell.length_c   1.000
_cell.angle_alpha   90.00
_cell.angle_beta   90.00
_cell.angle_gamma   90.00
#
_symmetry.space_group_name_H-M   'P 1'
#
loop_
_entity.id
_entity.type
_entity.pdbx_description
1 polymer ?
#
loop_
_entity_poly.entity_id
_entity_poly.type
_entity_poly.pdbx_seq_one_letter_code
_entity_poly.pdbx_strand_id
1 'polypeptide(L)'
;MAEVTALEVTVTAPVVSFRNPLYASVQVCLPCPPPSTVGGMLAAAAGGWGAVDPTLRFAMAFRAGGAGVDLETYHPLEAAGKRSDPTPRDREFLADARLTIWLLDEPERWRARLRRPVWPLRLGRSQDLVGLEIRLVTLECRPGRQAAALLPAAGTSAGVRLRLPTAVSLDRGRTRWDDYRYDASGRAGAAPDSTWSTRDGLAVVPLPPTHPDHA
;
A
#
# COMPACT_ATOMS: atom_id res chain seq x y z
N MET A 1 16.86 -15.50 -20.71
CA MET A 1 16.65 -14.41 -19.73
C MET A 1 16.25 -15.04 -18.43
N ALA A 2 16.72 -14.52 -17.29
CA ALA A 2 16.28 -15.03 -16.00
C ALA A 2 14.82 -14.68 -15.77
N GLU A 3 14.07 -15.62 -15.20
CA GLU A 3 12.68 -15.47 -14.85
C GLU A 3 12.49 -15.82 -13.37
N VAL A 4 11.50 -15.21 -12.72
CA VAL A 4 11.11 -15.55 -11.35
C VAL A 4 9.59 -15.67 -11.25
N THR A 5 9.12 -16.65 -10.48
CA THR A 5 7.71 -16.76 -10.15
C THR A 5 7.39 -15.82 -9.00
N ALA A 6 6.35 -15.01 -9.15
CA ALA A 6 5.82 -14.14 -8.12
C ALA A 6 4.32 -14.37 -7.92
N LEU A 7 3.81 -14.05 -6.75
CA LEU A 7 2.39 -13.94 -6.51
C LEU A 7 1.94 -12.51 -6.85
N GLU A 8 1.06 -12.38 -7.82
CA GLU A 8 0.37 -11.14 -8.11
C GLU A 8 -0.99 -11.13 -7.41
N VAL A 9 -1.24 -10.08 -6.65
CA VAL A 9 -2.47 -9.87 -5.91
C VAL A 9 -3.09 -8.56 -6.36
N THR A 10 -4.24 -8.63 -7.01
CA THR A 10 -5.05 -7.46 -7.31
C THR A 10 -6.07 -7.25 -6.19
N VAL A 11 -5.98 -6.11 -5.53
CA VAL A 11 -6.87 -5.67 -4.47
C VAL A 11 -7.78 -4.59 -5.02
N THR A 12 -9.08 -4.76 -4.87
CA THR A 12 -10.08 -3.79 -5.32
C THR A 12 -10.94 -3.32 -4.16
N ALA A 13 -11.25 -2.03 -4.15
CA ALA A 13 -12.17 -1.43 -3.20
C ALA A 13 -12.97 -0.31 -3.85
N PRO A 14 -14.29 -0.21 -3.59
CA PRO A 14 -15.11 0.87 -4.13
C PRO A 14 -14.65 2.26 -3.69
N VAL A 15 -14.28 2.37 -2.42
CA VAL A 15 -13.82 3.61 -1.78
C VAL A 15 -12.73 3.27 -0.78
N VAL A 16 -11.67 4.09 -0.76
CA VAL A 16 -10.59 4.03 0.23
C VAL A 16 -10.19 5.45 0.66
N SER A 17 -9.66 5.58 1.86
CA SER A 17 -9.06 6.83 2.32
C SER A 17 -7.79 6.52 3.11
N PHE A 18 -6.69 7.14 2.69
CA PHE A 18 -5.37 6.97 3.31
C PHE A 18 -5.02 8.27 4.03
N ARG A 19 -5.50 8.40 5.27
CA ARG A 19 -5.28 9.61 6.06
C ARG A 19 -3.79 9.93 6.17
N ASN A 20 -3.43 11.16 5.85
CA ASN A 20 -2.09 11.66 6.10
C ASN A 20 -1.92 11.95 7.61
N PRO A 21 -1.07 11.20 8.34
CA PRO A 21 -0.95 11.36 9.79
C PRO A 21 -0.27 12.66 10.23
N LEU A 22 0.33 13.42 9.30
CA LEU A 22 0.95 14.71 9.59
C LEU A 22 -0.10 15.82 9.85
N TYR A 23 -1.36 15.59 9.46
CA TYR A 23 -2.44 16.55 9.65
C TYR A 23 -3.41 16.06 10.72
N ALA A 24 -3.28 16.61 11.94
CA ALA A 24 -4.09 16.16 13.08
C ALA A 24 -5.57 16.60 12.98
N SER A 25 -5.83 17.77 12.36
CA SER A 25 -7.16 18.40 12.35
C SER A 25 -7.89 18.31 11.00
N VAL A 26 -7.22 17.91 9.93
CA VAL A 26 -7.78 17.82 8.58
C VAL A 26 -7.58 16.40 8.05
N GLN A 27 -8.62 15.86 7.38
CA GLN A 27 -8.56 14.51 6.84
C GLN A 27 -8.12 14.51 5.36
N VAL A 28 -6.89 14.95 5.13
CA VAL A 28 -6.24 14.89 3.81
C VAL A 28 -5.91 13.44 3.47
N CYS A 29 -6.30 13.01 2.28
CA CYS A 29 -5.98 11.69 1.76
C CYS A 29 -4.64 11.70 1.03
N LEU A 30 -3.81 10.68 1.30
CA LEU A 30 -2.64 10.41 0.47
C LEU A 30 -3.09 9.88 -0.91
N PRO A 31 -2.36 10.18 -1.99
CA PRO A 31 -2.76 9.80 -3.35
C PRO A 31 -2.59 8.30 -3.65
N CYS A 32 -1.97 7.55 -2.75
CA CYS A 32 -1.81 6.10 -2.82
C CYS A 32 -1.66 5.52 -1.41
N PRO A 33 -1.87 4.20 -1.23
CA PRO A 33 -1.67 3.57 0.07
C PRO A 33 -0.20 3.64 0.48
N PRO A 34 0.10 4.05 1.73
CA PRO A 34 1.45 3.91 2.27
C PRO A 34 1.90 2.44 2.31
N PRO A 35 3.20 2.15 2.13
CA PRO A 35 3.71 0.77 2.26
C PRO A 35 3.34 0.11 3.59
N SER A 36 3.36 0.85 4.71
CA SER A 36 2.92 0.33 6.02
C SER A 36 1.45 -0.12 6.06
N THR A 37 0.56 0.54 5.31
CA THR A 37 -0.85 0.14 5.18
C THR A 37 -0.98 -1.20 4.44
N VAL A 38 -0.23 -1.36 3.36
CA VAL A 38 -0.22 -2.61 2.58
C VAL A 38 0.41 -3.75 3.39
N GLY A 39 1.52 -3.48 4.07
CA GLY A 39 2.15 -4.45 4.99
C GLY A 39 1.20 -4.89 6.10
N GLY A 40 0.44 -3.95 6.69
CA GLY A 40 -0.59 -4.26 7.70
C GLY A 40 -1.72 -5.13 7.17
N MET A 41 -2.15 -4.95 5.92
CA MET A 41 -3.12 -5.82 5.26
C MET A 41 -2.56 -7.23 5.04
N LEU A 42 -1.30 -7.36 4.61
CA LEU A 42 -0.63 -8.65 4.48
C LEU A 42 -0.47 -9.35 5.84
N ALA A 43 -0.12 -8.60 6.89
CA ALA A 43 -0.06 -9.12 8.25
C ALA A 43 -1.42 -9.61 8.74
N ALA A 44 -2.51 -8.91 8.44
CA ALA A 44 -3.87 -9.35 8.75
C ALA A 44 -4.22 -10.69 8.06
N ALA A 45 -3.81 -10.87 6.80
CA ALA A 45 -3.98 -12.15 6.11
C ALA A 45 -3.22 -13.29 6.79
N ALA A 46 -2.03 -13.01 7.31
CA ALA A 46 -1.16 -13.98 7.97
C ALA A 46 -1.56 -14.30 9.43
N GLY A 47 -2.43 -13.50 10.05
CA GLY A 47 -2.83 -13.63 11.46
C GLY A 47 -2.07 -12.71 12.43
N GLY A 48 -1.30 -11.76 11.90
CA GLY A 48 -0.55 -10.76 12.65
C GLY A 48 0.92 -10.69 12.26
N TRP A 49 1.61 -9.67 12.74
CA TRP A 49 3.01 -9.42 12.41
C TRP A 49 3.96 -10.55 12.84
N GLY A 50 3.68 -11.26 13.95
CA GLY A 50 4.48 -12.41 14.37
C GLY A 50 4.49 -13.60 13.38
N ALA A 51 3.60 -13.60 12.37
CA ALA A 51 3.55 -14.59 11.31
C ALA A 51 4.17 -14.11 9.99
N VAL A 52 4.67 -12.88 9.94
CA VAL A 52 5.29 -12.26 8.76
C VAL A 52 6.79 -12.19 8.96
N ASP A 53 7.55 -12.60 7.95
CA ASP A 53 9.01 -12.43 7.97
C ASP A 53 9.37 -10.94 8.03
N PRO A 54 10.20 -10.50 8.99
CA PRO A 54 10.60 -9.09 9.10
C PRO A 54 11.27 -8.54 7.83
N THR A 55 11.89 -9.39 7.04
CA THR A 55 12.58 -9.00 5.80
C THR A 55 11.67 -9.01 4.57
N LEU A 56 10.39 -9.39 4.72
CA LEU A 56 9.44 -9.44 3.61
C LEU A 56 9.42 -8.12 2.83
N ARG A 57 9.59 -8.24 1.54
CA ARG A 57 9.50 -7.13 0.58
C ARG A 57 8.42 -7.44 -0.45
N PHE A 58 7.76 -6.40 -0.91
CA PHE A 58 6.80 -6.47 -2.00
C PHE A 58 6.95 -5.27 -2.93
N ALA A 59 6.57 -5.44 -4.17
CA ALA A 59 6.38 -4.33 -5.10
C ALA A 59 4.89 -3.99 -5.19
N MET A 60 4.55 -2.75 -5.55
CA MET A 60 3.15 -2.35 -5.70
C MET A 60 2.95 -1.29 -6.77
N ALA A 61 1.75 -1.33 -7.37
CA ALA A 61 1.22 -0.28 -8.23
C ALA A 61 -0.22 0.03 -7.80
N PHE A 62 -0.59 1.31 -7.82
CA PHE A 62 -1.92 1.74 -7.38
C PHE A 62 -2.58 2.66 -8.41
N ARG A 63 -3.89 2.52 -8.57
CA ARG A 63 -4.72 3.43 -9.37
C ARG A 63 -6.06 3.65 -8.66
N ALA A 64 -6.59 4.85 -8.82
CA ALA A 64 -7.97 5.17 -8.47
C ALA A 64 -8.68 5.71 -9.71
N GLY A 65 -9.95 5.40 -9.86
CA GLY A 65 -10.80 5.88 -10.95
C GLY A 65 -11.27 7.32 -10.72
N GLY A 66 -11.32 7.75 -9.45
CA GLY A 66 -11.74 9.09 -9.07
C GLY A 66 -11.35 9.45 -7.64
N ALA A 67 -11.65 10.69 -7.28
CA ALA A 67 -11.49 11.22 -5.93
C ALA A 67 -12.70 12.08 -5.58
N GLY A 68 -13.01 12.18 -4.30
CA GLY A 68 -14.10 13.02 -3.80
C GLY A 68 -13.92 13.39 -2.35
N VAL A 69 -14.88 14.13 -1.85
CA VAL A 69 -14.97 14.52 -0.44
C VAL A 69 -16.33 14.10 0.08
N ASP A 70 -16.36 13.50 1.25
CA ASP A 70 -17.58 13.20 1.99
C ASP A 70 -17.52 13.81 3.39
N LEU A 71 -18.65 13.76 4.10
CA LEU A 71 -18.76 14.26 5.46
C LEU A 71 -18.68 13.08 6.43
N GLU A 72 -17.67 13.09 7.31
CA GLU A 72 -17.51 12.12 8.38
C GLU A 72 -17.76 12.76 9.75
N THR A 73 -18.51 12.09 10.59
CA THR A 73 -18.66 12.52 11.97
C THR A 73 -17.43 12.09 12.78
N TYR A 74 -16.63 13.06 13.18
CA TYR A 74 -15.44 12.84 13.99
C TYR A 74 -15.81 12.86 15.48
N HIS A 75 -15.43 11.81 16.20
CA HIS A 75 -15.59 11.67 17.65
C HIS A 75 -14.22 11.76 18.32
N PRO A 76 -13.73 12.96 18.66
CA PRO A 76 -12.43 13.07 19.32
C PRO A 76 -12.50 12.48 20.74
N LEU A 77 -11.42 11.79 21.11
CA LEU A 77 -11.20 11.36 22.50
C LEU A 77 -10.27 12.40 23.14
N GLU A 78 -10.75 13.05 24.19
CA GLU A 78 -9.89 13.91 25.01
C GLU A 78 -8.96 13.08 25.89
N ALA A 79 -7.80 13.64 26.22
CA ALA A 79 -6.77 12.96 27.02
C ALA A 79 -7.27 12.45 28.39
N ALA A 80 -8.37 13.02 28.91
CA ALA A 80 -9.01 12.62 30.17
C ALA A 80 -10.15 11.60 29.99
N GLY A 81 -10.32 11.01 28.79
CA GLY A 81 -11.40 10.07 28.52
C GLY A 81 -12.78 10.70 28.40
N LYS A 82 -12.89 12.01 28.44
CA LYS A 82 -14.14 12.73 28.15
C LYS A 82 -14.41 12.65 26.65
N ARG A 83 -15.65 12.34 26.29
CA ARG A 83 -16.12 12.47 24.91
C ARG A 83 -16.39 13.95 24.65
N SER A 84 -15.71 14.52 23.66
CA SER A 84 -16.14 15.81 23.11
C SER A 84 -17.29 15.60 22.14
N ASP A 85 -18.05 16.67 21.88
CA ASP A 85 -19.18 16.61 20.96
C ASP A 85 -18.74 16.17 19.55
N PRO A 86 -19.54 15.33 18.91
CA PRO A 86 -19.29 14.92 17.54
C PRO A 86 -19.22 16.13 16.61
N THR A 87 -18.18 16.23 15.81
CA THR A 87 -18.02 17.34 14.89
C THR A 87 -17.95 16.80 13.45
N PRO A 88 -18.77 17.30 12.52
CA PRO A 88 -18.64 16.94 11.12
C PRO A 88 -17.30 17.44 10.55
N ARG A 89 -16.63 16.61 9.76
CA ARG A 89 -15.36 16.91 9.10
C ARG A 89 -15.41 16.44 7.66
N ASP A 90 -14.92 17.27 6.77
CA ASP A 90 -14.66 16.87 5.39
C ASP A 90 -13.57 15.81 5.37
N ARG A 91 -13.79 14.77 4.56
CA ARG A 91 -12.85 13.69 4.37
C ARG A 91 -12.66 13.41 2.89
N GLU A 92 -11.43 13.52 2.45
CA GLU A 92 -11.06 13.12 1.11
C GLU A 92 -11.03 11.58 0.99
N PHE A 93 -11.46 11.07 -0.16
CA PHE A 93 -11.42 9.66 -0.49
C PHE A 93 -11.04 9.43 -1.96
N LEU A 94 -10.62 8.21 -2.26
CA LEU A 94 -10.36 7.70 -3.60
C LEU A 94 -11.40 6.65 -3.94
N ALA A 95 -11.98 6.72 -5.13
CA ALA A 95 -13.00 5.80 -5.65
C ALA A 95 -12.39 4.85 -6.68
N ASP A 96 -13.02 3.68 -6.86
CA ASP A 96 -12.60 2.63 -7.79
C ASP A 96 -11.11 2.29 -7.64
N ALA A 97 -10.71 2.06 -6.41
CA ALA A 97 -9.33 1.76 -6.05
C ALA A 97 -8.91 0.37 -6.53
N ARG A 98 -7.77 0.33 -7.22
CA ARG A 98 -7.09 -0.91 -7.63
C ARG A 98 -5.63 -0.85 -7.21
N LEU A 99 -5.23 -1.76 -6.33
CA LEU A 99 -3.86 -1.95 -5.90
C LEU A 99 -3.38 -3.30 -6.43
N THR A 100 -2.25 -3.33 -7.14
CA THR A 100 -1.57 -4.57 -7.50
C THR A 100 -0.33 -4.72 -6.65
N ILE A 101 -0.15 -5.89 -6.05
CA ILE A 101 1.00 -6.25 -5.20
C ILE A 101 1.70 -7.43 -5.85
N TRP A 102 3.03 -7.40 -5.88
CA TRP A 102 3.85 -8.55 -6.28
C TRP A 102 4.70 -8.99 -5.09
N LEU A 103 4.53 -10.27 -4.72
CA LEU A 103 5.30 -10.95 -3.68
C LEU A 103 6.21 -11.98 -4.36
N LEU A 104 7.52 -11.77 -4.25
CA LEU A 104 8.52 -12.64 -4.86
C LEU A 104 8.96 -13.75 -3.92
N ASP A 105 8.93 -13.47 -2.62
CA ASP A 105 9.32 -14.42 -1.59
C ASP A 105 8.12 -15.29 -1.21
N GLU A 106 8.32 -16.61 -1.16
CA GLU A 106 7.32 -17.61 -0.75
C GLU A 106 5.92 -17.47 -1.42
N PRO A 107 5.82 -17.35 -2.77
CA PRO A 107 4.56 -16.99 -3.44
C PRO A 107 3.41 -17.98 -3.13
N GLU A 108 3.67 -19.27 -3.01
CA GLU A 108 2.64 -20.28 -2.68
C GLU A 108 2.15 -20.15 -1.23
N ARG A 109 3.03 -19.83 -0.30
CA ARG A 109 2.65 -19.60 1.10
C ARG A 109 1.74 -18.37 1.21
N TRP A 110 2.08 -17.27 0.53
CA TRP A 110 1.24 -16.08 0.48
C TRP A 110 -0.08 -16.32 -0.24
N ARG A 111 -0.07 -17.13 -1.31
CA ARG A 111 -1.30 -17.55 -1.99
C ARG A 111 -2.26 -18.27 -1.05
N ALA A 112 -1.77 -19.17 -0.22
CA ALA A 112 -2.58 -19.87 0.75
C ALA A 112 -3.17 -18.93 1.81
N ARG A 113 -2.37 -18.00 2.34
CA ARG A 113 -2.78 -17.01 3.35
C ARG A 113 -3.83 -16.03 2.81
N LEU A 114 -3.66 -15.54 1.60
CA LEU A 114 -4.59 -14.56 0.99
C LEU A 114 -5.88 -15.21 0.49
N ARG A 115 -5.89 -16.50 0.19
CA ARG A 115 -7.13 -17.25 -0.12
C ARG A 115 -8.00 -17.51 1.11
N ARG A 116 -7.39 -17.61 2.28
CA ARG A 116 -8.07 -17.84 3.57
C ARG A 116 -7.45 -16.92 4.62
N PRO A 117 -7.69 -15.61 4.53
CA PRO A 117 -7.11 -14.66 5.46
C PRO A 117 -7.64 -14.90 6.87
N VAL A 118 -6.77 -14.77 7.86
CA VAL A 118 -7.16 -14.93 9.27
C VAL A 118 -8.12 -13.81 9.71
N TRP A 119 -7.88 -12.60 9.20
CA TRP A 119 -8.73 -11.44 9.48
C TRP A 119 -9.32 -10.84 8.20
N PRO A 120 -10.51 -10.24 8.27
CA PRO A 120 -11.08 -9.52 7.14
C PRO A 120 -10.11 -8.47 6.62
N LEU A 121 -9.83 -8.48 5.32
CA LEU A 121 -8.86 -7.58 4.70
C LEU A 121 -9.48 -6.22 4.40
N ARG A 122 -8.73 -5.19 4.72
CA ARG A 122 -9.11 -3.78 4.58
C ARG A 122 -7.95 -3.00 4.01
N LEU A 123 -8.27 -1.97 3.24
CA LEU A 123 -7.27 -1.08 2.67
C LEU A 123 -7.60 0.38 3.02
N GLY A 124 -6.95 0.89 4.04
CA GLY A 124 -7.21 2.23 4.60
C GLY A 124 -7.98 2.16 5.91
N ARG A 125 -9.26 2.49 5.88
CA ARG A 125 -10.12 2.53 7.10
C ARG A 125 -10.66 1.16 7.47
N SER A 126 -11.21 1.07 8.68
CA SER A 126 -11.80 -0.17 9.20
C SER A 126 -13.02 -0.67 8.40
N GLN A 127 -13.71 0.20 7.69
CA GLN A 127 -14.85 -0.11 6.84
C GLN A 127 -14.49 -0.37 5.38
N ASP A 128 -13.28 -0.05 4.94
CA ASP A 128 -12.84 -0.18 3.56
C ASP A 128 -12.43 -1.64 3.26
N LEU A 129 -13.42 -2.52 3.20
CA LEU A 129 -13.23 -3.93 2.85
C LEU A 129 -12.81 -4.08 1.40
N VAL A 130 -12.01 -5.10 1.11
CA VAL A 130 -11.44 -5.33 -0.22
C VAL A 130 -11.84 -6.66 -0.83
N GLY A 131 -11.95 -6.66 -2.16
CA GLY A 131 -11.95 -7.87 -2.98
C GLY A 131 -10.53 -8.22 -3.40
N LEU A 132 -10.24 -9.52 -3.55
CA LEU A 132 -8.95 -10.03 -4.01
C LEU A 132 -9.09 -10.89 -5.25
N GLU A 133 -8.18 -10.68 -6.20
CA GLU A 133 -7.84 -11.61 -7.27
C GLU A 133 -6.38 -12.01 -7.13
N ILE A 134 -6.09 -13.31 -7.17
CA ILE A 134 -4.77 -13.84 -6.82
C ILE A 134 -4.31 -14.80 -7.90
N ARG A 135 -3.14 -14.55 -8.48
CA ARG A 135 -2.55 -15.41 -9.51
C ARG A 135 -1.03 -15.51 -9.36
N LEU A 136 -0.48 -16.65 -9.76
CA LEU A 136 0.96 -16.79 -9.97
C LEU A 136 1.31 -16.21 -11.34
N VAL A 137 2.38 -15.43 -11.40
CA VAL A 137 2.87 -14.80 -12.61
C VAL A 137 4.36 -15.03 -12.75
N THR A 138 4.83 -15.04 -13.98
CA THR A 138 6.26 -15.02 -14.29
C THR A 138 6.70 -13.59 -14.55
N LEU A 139 7.70 -13.15 -13.82
CA LEU A 139 8.38 -11.87 -14.05
C LEU A 139 9.66 -12.12 -14.84
N GLU A 140 9.99 -11.17 -15.69
CA GLU A 140 11.17 -11.21 -16.56
C GLU A 140 12.27 -10.30 -16.02
N CYS A 141 13.54 -10.76 -16.07
CA CYS A 141 14.71 -9.96 -15.70
C CYS A 141 15.01 -8.93 -16.79
N ARG A 142 14.23 -7.86 -16.80
CA ARG A 142 14.42 -6.70 -17.69
C ARG A 142 13.80 -5.44 -17.07
N PRO A 143 14.29 -4.23 -17.42
CA PRO A 143 13.66 -2.98 -17.03
C PRO A 143 12.21 -2.90 -17.51
N GLY A 144 11.35 -2.32 -16.70
CA GLY A 144 9.96 -2.07 -17.04
C GLY A 144 9.60 -0.58 -16.95
N ARG A 145 8.40 -0.20 -17.43
CA ARG A 145 7.85 1.14 -17.26
C ARG A 145 7.39 1.35 -15.82
N GLN A 146 7.61 2.53 -15.26
CA GLN A 146 7.08 2.86 -13.94
C GLN A 146 5.54 2.81 -13.91
N ALA A 147 4.87 3.40 -14.89
CA ALA A 147 3.41 3.57 -14.89
C ALA A 147 2.92 4.10 -13.52
N ALA A 148 2.01 3.38 -12.86
CA ALA A 148 1.49 3.73 -11.54
C ALA A 148 2.19 2.97 -10.39
N ALA A 149 3.39 2.42 -10.62
CA ALA A 149 4.16 1.78 -9.57
C ALA A 149 4.66 2.82 -8.55
N LEU A 150 4.59 2.46 -7.27
CA LEU A 150 5.26 3.18 -6.21
C LEU A 150 6.72 2.73 -6.16
N LEU A 151 7.65 3.65 -6.31
CA LEU A 151 9.08 3.36 -6.37
C LEU A 151 9.86 4.12 -5.29
N PRO A 152 10.93 3.57 -4.74
CA PRO A 152 11.88 4.34 -3.93
C PRO A 152 12.38 5.55 -4.73
N ALA A 153 12.46 6.73 -4.10
CA ALA A 153 12.79 7.98 -4.80
C ALA A 153 14.18 7.99 -5.45
N ALA A 154 15.11 7.19 -4.94
CA ALA A 154 16.46 7.05 -5.51
C ALA A 154 16.47 6.31 -6.86
N GLY A 155 15.46 5.49 -7.16
CA GLY A 155 15.42 4.65 -8.36
C GLY A 155 14.80 5.30 -9.59
N THR A 156 14.23 6.50 -9.49
CA THR A 156 13.54 7.17 -10.60
C THR A 156 13.40 8.67 -10.37
N SER A 157 13.31 9.44 -11.47
CA SER A 157 12.95 10.86 -11.44
C SER A 157 11.49 11.13 -11.80
N ALA A 158 10.77 10.12 -12.29
CA ALA A 158 9.39 10.27 -12.77
C ALA A 158 8.36 10.28 -11.63
N GLY A 159 7.28 11.01 -11.82
CA GLY A 159 6.19 11.13 -10.86
C GLY A 159 6.47 12.13 -9.73
N VAL A 160 5.48 12.30 -8.86
CA VAL A 160 5.55 13.19 -7.69
C VAL A 160 6.34 12.52 -6.57
N ARG A 161 7.21 13.28 -5.90
CA ARG A 161 7.90 12.80 -4.70
C ARG A 161 6.94 12.84 -3.52
N LEU A 162 6.81 11.71 -2.85
CA LEU A 162 5.98 11.53 -1.67
C LEU A 162 6.83 11.02 -0.51
N ARG A 163 6.59 11.54 0.68
CA ARG A 163 7.13 10.98 1.91
C ARG A 163 6.03 10.19 2.60
N LEU A 164 6.20 8.86 2.67
CA LEU A 164 5.17 7.95 3.15
C LEU A 164 5.67 7.11 4.33
N PRO A 165 4.79 6.75 5.28
CA PRO A 165 5.13 5.81 6.33
C PRO A 165 5.39 4.42 5.74
N THR A 166 6.60 3.90 5.95
CA THR A 166 7.05 2.59 5.49
C THR A 166 6.83 1.52 6.54
N ALA A 167 7.18 1.80 7.79
CA ALA A 167 6.96 0.91 8.93
C ALA A 167 6.46 1.72 10.13
N VAL A 168 5.63 1.09 10.96
CA VAL A 168 5.07 1.68 12.18
C VAL A 168 5.23 0.67 13.31
N SER A 169 5.82 1.06 14.44
CA SER A 169 5.98 0.19 15.61
C SER A 169 4.63 -0.25 16.16
N LEU A 170 4.61 -1.41 16.84
CA LEU A 170 3.36 -1.99 17.38
C LEU A 170 2.67 -1.05 18.38
N ASP A 171 3.44 -0.33 19.18
CA ASP A 171 2.95 0.68 20.14
C ASP A 171 2.58 2.00 19.46
N ARG A 172 2.80 2.13 18.13
CA ARG A 172 2.62 3.34 17.33
C ARG A 172 3.46 4.54 17.78
N GLY A 173 4.45 4.34 18.62
CA GLY A 173 5.33 5.40 19.14
C GLY A 173 6.39 5.83 18.13
N ARG A 174 6.72 4.98 17.16
CA ARG A 174 7.74 5.24 16.13
C ARG A 174 7.20 4.96 14.75
N THR A 175 7.61 5.78 13.79
CA THR A 175 7.26 5.61 12.37
C THR A 175 8.49 5.88 11.53
N ARG A 176 8.85 4.91 10.71
CA ARG A 176 9.85 5.10 9.66
C ARG A 176 9.18 5.68 8.43
N TRP A 177 9.76 6.76 7.93
CA TRP A 177 9.32 7.47 6.75
C TRP A 177 10.39 7.37 5.68
N ASP A 178 10.00 6.92 4.48
CA ASP A 178 10.89 6.91 3.32
C ASP A 178 10.32 7.78 2.19
N ASP A 179 11.18 8.16 1.27
CA ASP A 179 10.83 8.96 0.10
C ASP A 179 10.55 8.04 -1.09
N TYR A 180 9.42 8.29 -1.73
CA TYR A 180 8.93 7.54 -2.89
C TYR A 180 8.62 8.47 -4.05
N ARG A 181 8.49 7.87 -5.24
CA ARG A 181 7.96 8.50 -6.45
C ARG A 181 6.73 7.75 -6.91
N TYR A 182 5.71 8.50 -7.27
CA TYR A 182 4.43 7.96 -7.71
C TYR A 182 3.81 8.83 -8.81
N ASP A 183 3.26 8.22 -9.86
CA ASP A 183 2.50 8.88 -10.89
C ASP A 183 1.06 8.34 -10.90
N ALA A 184 0.12 9.12 -10.35
CA ALA A 184 -1.29 8.76 -10.28
C ALA A 184 -1.92 8.61 -11.67
N SER A 185 -1.41 9.31 -12.70
CA SER A 185 -1.89 9.16 -14.07
C SER A 185 -1.52 7.80 -14.70
N GLY A 186 -0.51 7.14 -14.15
CA GLY A 186 0.03 5.88 -14.67
C GLY A 186 0.70 5.98 -16.04
N ARG A 187 1.06 7.18 -16.47
CA ARG A 187 1.69 7.46 -17.78
C ARG A 187 3.21 7.53 -17.71
N ALA A 188 3.79 7.51 -16.52
CA ALA A 188 5.24 7.56 -16.37
C ALA A 188 5.91 6.43 -17.18
N GLY A 189 6.70 6.85 -18.16
CA GLY A 189 7.38 5.94 -19.08
C GLY A 189 8.79 5.57 -18.67
N ALA A 190 9.39 6.31 -17.73
CA ALA A 190 10.75 6.06 -17.29
C ALA A 190 10.88 4.65 -16.72
N ALA A 191 11.79 3.87 -17.32
CA ALA A 191 12.20 2.60 -16.75
C ALA A 191 13.11 2.89 -15.55
N PRO A 192 12.71 2.52 -14.33
CA PRO A 192 13.64 2.53 -13.22
C PRO A 192 14.70 1.45 -13.44
N ASP A 193 15.81 1.55 -12.74
CA ASP A 193 16.80 0.47 -12.64
C ASP A 193 16.17 -0.73 -11.89
N SER A 194 15.11 -1.29 -12.49
CA SER A 194 14.40 -2.43 -11.93
C SER A 194 15.00 -3.73 -12.43
N THR A 195 15.11 -4.68 -11.53
CA THR A 195 15.57 -6.02 -11.89
C THR A 195 14.46 -6.83 -12.57
N TRP A 196 13.19 -6.51 -12.31
CA TRP A 196 12.04 -7.30 -12.75
C TRP A 196 10.97 -6.47 -13.43
N SER A 197 10.29 -7.09 -14.41
CA SER A 197 9.07 -6.54 -15.01
C SER A 197 8.04 -7.62 -15.30
N THR A 198 6.79 -7.21 -15.39
CA THR A 198 5.72 -8.07 -15.91
C THR A 198 5.90 -8.29 -17.42
N ARG A 199 5.20 -9.27 -17.99
CA ARG A 199 5.18 -9.50 -19.45
C ARG A 199 4.71 -8.26 -20.21
N ASP A 200 3.79 -7.48 -19.63
CA ASP A 200 3.28 -6.22 -20.21
C ASP A 200 4.27 -5.05 -20.05
N GLY A 201 5.45 -5.32 -19.49
CA GLY A 201 6.52 -4.35 -19.33
C GLY A 201 6.31 -3.35 -18.18
N LEU A 202 5.54 -3.69 -17.14
CA LEU A 202 5.45 -2.89 -15.93
C LEU A 202 6.61 -3.21 -14.99
N ALA A 203 7.25 -2.18 -14.44
CA ALA A 203 8.33 -2.34 -13.49
C ALA A 203 7.84 -2.95 -12.18
N VAL A 204 8.57 -3.94 -11.67
CA VAL A 204 8.34 -4.59 -10.38
C VAL A 204 9.56 -4.37 -9.51
N VAL A 205 9.49 -3.38 -8.64
CA VAL A 205 10.60 -2.95 -7.76
C VAL A 205 10.21 -3.17 -6.32
N PRO A 206 10.81 -4.14 -5.62
CA PRO A 206 10.52 -4.39 -4.22
C PRO A 206 10.81 -3.16 -3.35
N LEU A 207 9.84 -2.78 -2.53
CA LEU A 207 9.95 -1.70 -1.56
C LEU A 207 10.73 -2.14 -0.32
N PRO A 208 11.23 -1.21 0.50
CA PRO A 208 11.81 -1.54 1.80
C PRO A 208 10.84 -2.34 2.68
N PRO A 209 11.35 -3.21 3.60
CA PRO A 209 10.51 -3.95 4.52
C PRO A 209 9.60 -3.03 5.36
N THR A 210 8.38 -3.50 5.60
CA THR A 210 7.32 -2.74 6.31
C THR A 210 7.04 -3.26 7.71
N HIS A 211 7.76 -4.30 8.15
CA HIS A 211 7.58 -4.90 9.47
C HIS A 211 7.85 -3.87 10.59
N PRO A 212 7.08 -3.90 11.70
CA PRO A 212 7.25 -2.97 12.83
C PRO A 212 8.65 -2.92 13.43
N ASP A 213 9.45 -3.97 13.29
CA ASP A 213 10.84 -4.01 13.77
C ASP A 213 11.76 -3.04 13.03
N HIS A 214 11.32 -2.54 11.87
CA HIS A 214 12.04 -1.55 11.07
C HIS A 214 11.57 -0.09 11.32
N ALA A 215 10.69 0.12 12.29
CA ALA A 215 10.14 1.43 12.63
C ALA A 215 11.06 2.31 13.48
#